data_e7a1505ee06193cb93cda5885cc456a4
#
_entry.id   e7a1505ee06193cb93cda5885cc456a4
#
_cell.length_a   1.000
_cell.length_b   1.000
_cell.length_c   1.000
_cell.angle_alpha   90.00
_cell.angle_beta   90.00
_cell.angle_gamma   90.00
#
_symmetry.space_group_name_H-M   'P 1'
#
loop_
_entity.id
_entity.type
_entity.pdbx_description
1 polymer ?
#
loop_
_entity_poly.entity_id
_entity_poly.type
_entity_poly.pdbx_seq_one_letter_code
_entity_poly.pdbx_strand_id
1 'polypeptide(L)'
;MADTVDTVIIGGGVVGLACARALSQAGVEVWLLEAASSFGQGISSRSSEVIHAGLYYPENSLKAALCCRGRELLYEFCEARGVGHRKLGKLIVAQEEAGAPELEALKARGDVLGVPGLTLLTKAELREKAPALRGRAALWSPETGIVDSQGLMLALAGEAEAAGAQLVLQTAVTRLALEKDGVVLEGSSVGAPLTLKARRCLNAAGFGAFALARDVLDGVEGPFYAAGHYFSYGGKAPAPCLVYPLPEPGGLGIHLTLDLGGQARFGPDVAWRESEDYAFTADRACFAAAIQSYFPGLDPERLSPAYVGLRPKRVGPGPPAADFGWQAQLLENGGCLLHLLGIESPGLTSALALGERVAAHWQEALA
;
A
#
# COMPACT_ATOMS: atom_id res chain seq x y z
N MET A 1 -11.94 -16.11 33.14
CA MET A 1 -10.59 -16.01 32.58
C MET A 1 -10.77 -15.70 31.10
N ALA A 2 -10.03 -14.75 30.54
CA ALA A 2 -10.07 -14.54 29.10
C ALA A 2 -9.50 -15.77 28.39
N ASP A 3 -10.11 -16.16 27.26
CA ASP A 3 -9.57 -17.21 26.42
C ASP A 3 -8.20 -16.77 25.89
N THR A 4 -7.21 -17.64 25.98
CA THR A 4 -5.85 -17.33 25.55
C THR A 4 -5.57 -18.02 24.21
N VAL A 5 -5.16 -17.22 23.21
CA VAL A 5 -4.78 -17.70 21.87
C VAL A 5 -3.31 -17.45 21.61
N ASP A 6 -2.71 -18.19 20.67
CA ASP A 6 -1.28 -18.00 20.39
C ASP A 6 -1.02 -16.64 19.70
N THR A 7 -1.62 -16.41 18.55
CA THR A 7 -1.38 -15.17 17.78
C THR A 7 -2.66 -14.51 17.33
N VAL A 8 -2.80 -13.20 17.61
CA VAL A 8 -3.87 -12.35 17.09
C VAL A 8 -3.29 -11.33 16.11
N ILE A 9 -3.97 -11.19 14.97
CA ILE A 9 -3.75 -10.11 14.00
C ILE A 9 -4.94 -9.17 14.02
N ILE A 10 -4.71 -7.87 14.18
CA ILE A 10 -5.74 -6.84 14.17
C ILE A 10 -5.75 -6.15 12.82
N GLY A 11 -6.86 -6.26 12.09
CA GLY A 11 -7.08 -5.66 10.78
C GLY A 11 -7.00 -6.64 9.61
N GLY A 12 -8.10 -6.76 8.87
CA GLY A 12 -8.29 -7.62 7.69
C GLY A 12 -8.06 -6.89 6.36
N GLY A 13 -7.16 -5.91 6.32
CA GLY A 13 -6.64 -5.34 5.10
C GLY A 13 -5.61 -6.26 4.43
N VAL A 14 -5.12 -5.87 3.24
CA VAL A 14 -4.14 -6.67 2.48
C VAL A 14 -2.90 -7.06 3.29
N VAL A 15 -2.44 -6.20 4.20
CA VAL A 15 -1.27 -6.46 5.05
C VAL A 15 -1.58 -7.53 6.10
N GLY A 16 -2.69 -7.36 6.84
CA GLY A 16 -3.08 -8.34 7.86
C GLY A 16 -3.36 -9.72 7.26
N LEU A 17 -4.05 -9.77 6.11
CA LEU A 17 -4.31 -11.03 5.39
C LEU A 17 -3.03 -11.71 4.88
N ALA A 18 -2.07 -10.93 4.35
CA ALA A 18 -0.78 -11.48 3.94
C ALA A 18 0.03 -12.03 5.12
N CYS A 19 -0.02 -11.35 6.29
CA CYS A 19 0.61 -11.81 7.50
C CYS A 19 -0.10 -13.07 8.07
N ALA A 20 -1.44 -13.10 8.07
CA ALA A 20 -2.20 -14.26 8.51
C ALA A 20 -1.84 -15.50 7.68
N ARG A 21 -1.81 -15.35 6.34
CA ARG A 21 -1.36 -16.40 5.43
C ARG A 21 0.04 -16.91 5.77
N ALA A 22 1.01 -15.98 5.90
CA ALA A 22 2.41 -16.36 6.11
C ALA A 22 2.62 -17.07 7.46
N LEU A 23 1.98 -16.61 8.53
CA LEU A 23 2.06 -17.20 9.85
C LEU A 23 1.36 -18.56 9.93
N SER A 24 0.14 -18.69 9.39
CA SER A 24 -0.58 -19.95 9.40
C SER A 24 0.10 -21.02 8.55
N GLN A 25 0.68 -20.66 7.40
CA GLN A 25 1.49 -21.58 6.59
C GLN A 25 2.81 -22.00 7.31
N ALA A 26 3.31 -21.17 8.23
CA ALA A 26 4.42 -21.52 9.11
C ALA A 26 3.99 -22.38 10.33
N GLY A 27 2.72 -22.81 10.41
CA GLY A 27 2.18 -23.64 11.48
C GLY A 27 1.81 -22.89 12.77
N VAL A 28 1.71 -21.56 12.71
CA VAL A 28 1.27 -20.73 13.84
C VAL A 28 -0.25 -20.70 13.90
N GLU A 29 -0.83 -20.88 15.10
CA GLU A 29 -2.26 -20.63 15.32
C GLU A 29 -2.54 -19.13 15.21
N VAL A 30 -3.40 -18.74 14.26
CA VAL A 30 -3.67 -17.33 13.94
C VAL A 30 -5.17 -17.04 14.04
N TRP A 31 -5.49 -15.98 14.80
CA TRP A 31 -6.81 -15.33 14.79
C TRP A 31 -6.66 -13.94 14.19
N LEU A 32 -7.31 -13.68 13.06
CA LEU A 32 -7.37 -12.34 12.47
C LEU A 32 -8.72 -11.71 12.78
N LEU A 33 -8.70 -10.54 13.42
CA LEU A 33 -9.89 -9.79 13.82
C LEU A 33 -10.06 -8.57 12.91
N GLU A 34 -11.21 -8.51 12.20
CA GLU A 34 -11.58 -7.39 11.32
C GLU A 34 -12.84 -6.71 11.82
N ALA A 35 -12.78 -5.39 12.01
CA ALA A 35 -13.89 -4.60 12.52
C ALA A 35 -15.07 -4.50 11.53
N ALA A 36 -14.81 -4.52 10.24
CA ALA A 36 -15.82 -4.40 9.20
C ALA A 36 -16.55 -5.72 8.92
N SER A 37 -17.61 -5.65 8.13
CA SER A 37 -18.40 -6.82 7.69
C SER A 37 -17.77 -7.61 6.55
N SER A 38 -16.67 -7.10 5.96
CA SER A 38 -15.85 -7.80 4.98
C SER A 38 -14.40 -7.31 5.01
N PHE A 39 -13.47 -8.08 4.44
CA PHE A 39 -12.06 -7.72 4.37
C PHE A 39 -11.82 -6.54 3.43
N GLY A 40 -10.78 -5.76 3.73
CA GLY A 40 -10.24 -4.74 2.84
C GLY A 40 -11.07 -3.47 2.69
N GLN A 41 -12.11 -3.23 3.48
CA GLN A 41 -12.98 -2.06 3.34
C GLN A 41 -12.31 -0.70 3.63
N GLY A 42 -11.17 -0.71 4.31
CA GLY A 42 -10.41 0.50 4.64
C GLY A 42 -9.48 0.96 3.51
N ILE A 43 -8.23 1.20 3.85
CA ILE A 43 -7.18 1.73 2.95
C ILE A 43 -6.98 0.85 1.71
N SER A 44 -7.05 -0.48 1.86
CA SER A 44 -6.73 -1.44 0.82
C SER A 44 -7.63 -1.34 -0.41
N SER A 45 -8.95 -1.13 -0.22
CA SER A 45 -9.93 -1.00 -1.31
C SER A 45 -9.89 0.32 -2.07
N ARG A 46 -9.12 1.31 -1.57
CA ARG A 46 -9.06 2.66 -2.12
C ARG A 46 -7.66 3.01 -2.62
N SER A 47 -6.88 1.98 -2.97
CA SER A 47 -5.55 2.11 -3.54
C SER A 47 -5.61 2.38 -5.06
N SER A 48 -4.47 2.72 -5.65
CA SER A 48 -4.33 2.83 -7.11
C SER A 48 -4.14 1.47 -7.80
N GLU A 49 -4.12 0.37 -7.04
CA GLU A 49 -3.93 -1.00 -7.53
C GLU A 49 -2.63 -1.24 -8.30
N VAL A 50 -1.63 -0.37 -8.10
CA VAL A 50 -0.35 -0.43 -8.80
C VAL A 50 0.61 -1.39 -8.10
N ILE A 51 1.19 -2.30 -8.87
CA ILE A 51 2.37 -3.07 -8.48
C ILE A 51 3.58 -2.21 -8.77
N HIS A 52 4.20 -1.64 -7.73
CA HIS A 52 5.33 -0.74 -7.85
C HIS A 52 6.64 -1.49 -8.10
N ALA A 53 7.53 -0.91 -8.92
CA ALA A 53 8.85 -1.50 -9.18
C ALA A 53 9.87 -1.26 -8.04
N GLY A 54 9.71 -0.19 -7.22
CA GLY A 54 10.55 0.06 -6.05
C GLY A 54 11.50 1.27 -6.14
N LEU A 55 11.56 1.97 -7.29
CA LEU A 55 12.61 2.97 -7.59
C LEU A 55 12.52 4.34 -6.87
N TYR A 56 11.45 4.62 -6.13
CA TYR A 56 11.28 5.95 -5.49
C TYR A 56 11.77 6.03 -4.05
N TYR A 57 12.08 4.89 -3.43
CA TYR A 57 12.32 4.83 -1.99
C TYR A 57 13.82 4.90 -1.66
N PRO A 58 14.22 5.46 -0.52
CA PRO A 58 15.60 5.42 -0.06
C PRO A 58 16.13 3.98 0.02
N GLU A 59 17.37 3.76 -0.39
CA GLU A 59 17.99 2.42 -0.52
C GLU A 59 17.92 1.58 0.76
N ASN A 60 18.10 2.20 1.93
CA ASN A 60 18.10 1.53 3.23
C ASN A 60 16.74 1.54 3.93
N SER A 61 15.64 1.84 3.20
CA SER A 61 14.30 1.89 3.77
C SER A 61 13.59 0.54 3.72
N LEU A 62 12.70 0.32 4.67
CA LEU A 62 11.77 -0.82 4.62
C LEU A 62 10.90 -0.78 3.36
N LYS A 63 10.48 0.42 2.94
CA LYS A 63 9.71 0.61 1.70
C LYS A 63 10.45 0.08 0.48
N ALA A 64 11.76 0.36 0.34
CA ALA A 64 12.55 -0.13 -0.78
C ALA A 64 12.69 -1.67 -0.74
N ALA A 65 13.19 -2.21 0.36
CA ALA A 65 13.42 -3.64 0.52
C ALA A 65 12.13 -4.46 0.32
N LEU A 66 11.04 -4.05 1.01
CA LEU A 66 9.77 -4.77 0.95
C LEU A 66 9.02 -4.58 -0.38
N CYS A 67 9.22 -3.45 -1.08
CA CYS A 67 8.62 -3.24 -2.39
C CYS A 67 9.26 -4.12 -3.46
N CYS A 68 10.59 -4.20 -3.51
CA CYS A 68 11.29 -5.01 -4.49
C CYS A 68 10.97 -6.51 -4.31
N ARG A 69 11.11 -7.02 -3.08
CA ARG A 69 10.75 -8.42 -2.78
C ARG A 69 9.25 -8.68 -2.96
N GLY A 70 8.40 -7.77 -2.47
CA GLY A 70 6.94 -7.90 -2.56
C GLY A 70 6.43 -7.90 -3.99
N ARG A 71 7.04 -7.13 -4.90
CA ARG A 71 6.70 -7.17 -6.32
C ARG A 71 6.86 -8.57 -6.91
N GLU A 72 7.99 -9.23 -6.64
CA GLU A 72 8.26 -10.59 -7.13
C GLU A 72 7.22 -11.56 -6.61
N LEU A 73 7.06 -11.60 -5.29
CA LEU A 73 6.09 -12.45 -4.62
C LEU A 73 4.65 -12.19 -5.12
N LEU A 74 4.31 -10.94 -5.38
CA LEU A 74 2.96 -10.58 -5.80
C LEU A 74 2.65 -11.08 -7.22
N TYR A 75 3.57 -10.97 -8.16
CA TYR A 75 3.39 -11.54 -9.49
C TYR A 75 3.29 -13.05 -9.44
N GLU A 76 4.20 -13.73 -8.72
CA GLU A 76 4.18 -15.19 -8.52
C GLU A 76 2.86 -15.66 -7.89
N PHE A 77 2.41 -14.96 -6.85
CA PHE A 77 1.16 -15.28 -6.17
C PHE A 77 -0.05 -15.10 -7.09
N CYS A 78 -0.13 -13.98 -7.78
CA CYS A 78 -1.26 -13.69 -8.67
C CYS A 78 -1.35 -14.71 -9.82
N GLU A 79 -0.22 -15.09 -10.40
CA GLU A 79 -0.17 -16.12 -11.44
C GLU A 79 -0.61 -17.48 -10.90
N ALA A 80 -0.09 -17.89 -9.74
CA ALA A 80 -0.39 -19.18 -9.13
C ALA A 80 -1.84 -19.31 -8.65
N ARG A 81 -2.51 -18.20 -8.32
CA ARG A 81 -3.88 -18.17 -7.77
C ARG A 81 -4.94 -17.61 -8.72
N GLY A 82 -4.56 -17.29 -9.95
CA GLY A 82 -5.48 -16.73 -10.92
C GLY A 82 -6.02 -15.35 -10.56
N VAL A 83 -5.30 -14.58 -9.73
CA VAL A 83 -5.65 -13.20 -9.40
C VAL A 83 -5.39 -12.32 -10.61
N GLY A 84 -6.38 -11.52 -10.99
CA GLY A 84 -6.27 -10.61 -12.12
C GLY A 84 -5.10 -9.62 -11.93
N HIS A 85 -4.15 -9.64 -12.85
CA HIS A 85 -3.01 -8.71 -12.85
C HIS A 85 -2.47 -8.51 -14.27
N ARG A 86 -1.73 -7.42 -14.48
CA ARG A 86 -1.06 -7.14 -15.76
C ARG A 86 0.25 -6.39 -15.53
N LYS A 87 1.34 -6.87 -16.10
CA LYS A 87 2.63 -6.18 -16.14
C LYS A 87 2.61 -5.21 -17.33
N LEU A 88 2.14 -3.99 -17.12
CA LEU A 88 1.94 -2.98 -18.17
C LEU A 88 3.19 -2.13 -18.42
N GLY A 89 4.08 -2.07 -17.43
CA GLY A 89 5.16 -1.11 -17.41
C GLY A 89 4.69 0.30 -17.06
N LYS A 90 5.68 1.18 -16.87
CA LYS A 90 5.46 2.59 -16.53
C LYS A 90 6.47 3.47 -17.23
N LEU A 91 5.98 4.60 -17.75
CA LEU A 91 6.79 5.72 -18.22
C LEU A 91 6.86 6.78 -17.12
N ILE A 92 8.06 7.16 -16.71
CA ILE A 92 8.28 8.36 -15.90
C ILE A 92 8.75 9.44 -16.85
N VAL A 93 7.95 10.49 -17.04
CA VAL A 93 8.11 11.44 -18.14
C VAL A 93 8.67 12.77 -17.64
N ALA A 94 9.78 13.21 -18.22
CA ALA A 94 10.28 14.57 -18.11
C ALA A 94 9.66 15.45 -19.21
N GLN A 95 8.89 16.48 -18.82
CA GLN A 95 8.27 17.39 -19.78
C GLN A 95 9.30 18.37 -20.36
N GLU A 96 10.32 18.72 -19.59
CA GLU A 96 11.39 19.64 -19.98
C GLU A 96 12.76 18.95 -19.94
N GLU A 97 13.74 19.50 -20.67
CA GLU A 97 15.10 18.92 -20.70
C GLU A 97 15.79 18.96 -19.34
N ALA A 98 15.45 19.93 -18.49
CA ALA A 98 15.96 20.03 -17.13
C ALA A 98 15.61 18.83 -16.25
N GLY A 99 14.62 18.00 -16.62
CA GLY A 99 14.26 16.79 -15.91
C GLY A 99 15.12 15.56 -16.22
N ALA A 100 16.01 15.62 -17.24
CA ALA A 100 16.83 14.49 -17.62
C ALA A 100 17.75 13.98 -16.48
N PRO A 101 18.45 14.83 -15.71
CA PRO A 101 19.27 14.39 -14.59
C PRO A 101 18.47 13.66 -13.50
N GLU A 102 17.21 14.04 -13.29
CA GLU A 102 16.34 13.37 -12.31
C GLU A 102 15.92 11.95 -12.79
N LEU A 103 15.67 11.78 -14.08
CA LEU A 103 15.44 10.44 -14.66
C LEU A 103 16.69 9.55 -14.54
N GLU A 104 17.88 10.10 -14.75
CA GLU A 104 19.16 9.39 -14.58
C GLU A 104 19.35 8.99 -13.11
N ALA A 105 19.08 9.89 -12.16
CA ALA A 105 19.15 9.59 -10.73
C ALA A 105 18.15 8.53 -10.30
N LEU A 106 16.91 8.56 -10.82
CA LEU A 106 15.91 7.52 -10.57
C LEU A 106 16.35 6.17 -11.14
N LYS A 107 16.93 6.16 -12.36
CA LYS A 107 17.46 4.93 -12.96
C LYS A 107 18.61 4.37 -12.10
N ALA A 108 19.59 5.19 -11.75
CA ALA A 108 20.73 4.77 -10.94
C ALA A 108 20.27 4.17 -9.60
N ARG A 109 19.30 4.80 -8.92
CA ARG A 109 18.71 4.26 -7.69
C ARG A 109 18.01 2.92 -7.95
N GLY A 110 17.22 2.82 -9.02
CA GLY A 110 16.57 1.57 -9.38
C GLY A 110 17.54 0.44 -9.69
N ASP A 111 18.65 0.75 -10.36
CA ASP A 111 19.72 -0.22 -10.64
C ASP A 111 20.37 -0.74 -9.35
N VAL A 112 20.67 0.15 -8.39
CA VAL A 112 21.18 -0.22 -7.05
C VAL A 112 20.20 -1.10 -6.29
N LEU A 113 18.90 -0.82 -6.40
CA LEU A 113 17.83 -1.62 -5.76
C LEU A 113 17.49 -2.91 -6.54
N GLY A 114 18.21 -3.21 -7.63
CA GLY A 114 17.99 -4.42 -8.42
C GLY A 114 16.69 -4.43 -9.23
N VAL A 115 16.14 -3.26 -9.57
CA VAL A 115 14.94 -3.18 -10.44
C VAL A 115 15.34 -3.47 -11.89
N PRO A 116 14.89 -4.59 -12.50
CA PRO A 116 15.36 -4.99 -13.80
C PRO A 116 14.74 -4.17 -14.95
N GLY A 117 15.49 -4.04 -16.05
CA GLY A 117 15.00 -3.54 -17.34
C GLY A 117 14.75 -2.02 -17.42
N LEU A 118 15.25 -1.24 -16.46
CA LEU A 118 15.12 0.23 -16.48
C LEU A 118 15.89 0.81 -17.69
N THR A 119 15.20 1.60 -18.51
CA THR A 119 15.78 2.17 -19.75
C THR A 119 15.40 3.64 -19.89
N LEU A 120 16.39 4.49 -20.07
CA LEU A 120 16.16 5.88 -20.44
C LEU A 120 15.73 5.93 -21.91
N LEU A 121 14.67 6.67 -22.19
CA LEU A 121 14.12 6.88 -23.52
C LEU A 121 14.33 8.31 -23.96
N THR A 122 14.82 8.47 -25.18
CA THR A 122 14.84 9.74 -25.88
C THR A 122 13.43 10.21 -26.24
N LYS A 123 13.31 11.47 -26.65
CA LYS A 123 12.04 12.03 -27.13
C LYS A 123 11.44 11.22 -28.30
N ALA A 124 12.30 10.70 -29.20
CA ALA A 124 11.85 9.89 -30.34
C ALA A 124 11.27 8.55 -29.90
N GLU A 125 11.97 7.84 -29.02
CA GLU A 125 11.52 6.54 -28.45
C GLU A 125 10.28 6.70 -27.58
N LEU A 126 10.18 7.79 -26.80
CA LEU A 126 8.96 8.11 -26.04
C LEU A 126 7.76 8.31 -26.97
N ARG A 127 7.96 9.05 -28.09
CA ARG A 127 6.91 9.31 -29.07
C ARG A 127 6.47 8.04 -29.81
N GLU A 128 7.40 7.14 -30.08
CA GLU A 128 7.09 5.84 -30.67
C GLU A 128 6.24 4.99 -29.72
N LYS A 129 6.63 4.93 -28.43
CA LYS A 129 5.98 4.12 -27.41
C LYS A 129 4.61 4.69 -26.96
N ALA A 130 4.49 6.01 -26.91
CA ALA A 130 3.27 6.71 -26.45
C ALA A 130 3.06 8.05 -27.22
N PRO A 131 2.58 7.99 -28.46
CA PRO A 131 2.52 9.15 -29.37
C PRO A 131 1.60 10.25 -28.91
N ALA A 132 0.65 9.98 -28.02
CA ALA A 132 -0.25 10.99 -27.46
C ALA A 132 0.39 11.79 -26.31
N LEU A 133 1.53 11.36 -25.78
CA LEU A 133 2.20 12.03 -24.68
C LEU A 133 3.17 13.12 -25.18
N ARG A 134 3.25 14.17 -24.38
CA ARG A 134 4.24 15.22 -24.51
C ARG A 134 5.34 15.01 -23.47
N GLY A 135 6.59 14.94 -23.93
CA GLY A 135 7.77 14.82 -23.07
C GLY A 135 9.06 15.01 -23.86
N ARG A 136 10.16 15.29 -23.17
CA ARG A 136 11.51 15.43 -23.73
C ARG A 136 12.33 14.15 -23.59
N ALA A 137 12.10 13.43 -22.49
CA ALA A 137 12.72 12.16 -22.19
C ALA A 137 11.79 11.37 -21.26
N ALA A 138 12.05 10.08 -21.09
CA ALA A 138 11.36 9.27 -20.10
C ALA A 138 12.27 8.18 -19.52
N LEU A 139 11.95 7.69 -18.33
CA LEU A 139 12.47 6.41 -17.81
C LEU A 139 11.37 5.37 -17.97
N TRP A 140 11.68 4.29 -18.69
CA TRP A 140 10.84 3.11 -18.81
C TRP A 140 11.12 2.13 -17.67
N SER A 141 10.07 1.73 -16.95
CA SER A 141 10.12 0.73 -15.89
C SER A 141 9.19 -0.43 -16.24
N PRO A 142 9.70 -1.53 -16.82
CA PRO A 142 8.88 -2.65 -17.29
C PRO A 142 8.23 -3.43 -16.17
N GLU A 143 8.80 -3.43 -14.97
CA GLU A 143 8.34 -4.23 -13.82
C GLU A 143 7.11 -3.67 -13.11
N THR A 144 6.69 -2.47 -13.46
CA THR A 144 5.47 -1.87 -12.90
C THR A 144 4.23 -2.52 -13.53
N GLY A 145 3.21 -2.77 -12.72
CA GLY A 145 1.97 -3.35 -13.20
C GLY A 145 0.75 -2.94 -12.38
N ILE A 146 -0.33 -3.65 -12.59
CA ILE A 146 -1.59 -3.48 -11.86
C ILE A 146 -2.13 -4.82 -11.40
N VAL A 147 -2.94 -4.82 -10.34
CA VAL A 147 -3.54 -6.02 -9.74
C VAL A 147 -4.98 -5.74 -9.33
N ASP A 148 -5.83 -6.77 -9.41
CA ASP A 148 -7.12 -6.78 -8.74
C ASP A 148 -6.89 -6.91 -7.22
N SER A 149 -7.00 -5.79 -6.52
CA SER A 149 -6.75 -5.76 -5.07
C SER A 149 -7.79 -6.55 -4.27
N GLN A 150 -9.02 -6.63 -4.74
CA GLN A 150 -10.08 -7.41 -4.10
C GLN A 150 -9.87 -8.92 -4.30
N GLY A 151 -9.59 -9.34 -5.54
CA GLY A 151 -9.23 -10.72 -5.84
C GLY A 151 -7.99 -11.18 -5.08
N LEU A 152 -6.98 -10.29 -4.94
CA LEU A 152 -5.79 -10.56 -4.12
C LEU A 152 -6.15 -10.83 -2.66
N MET A 153 -6.97 -9.96 -2.04
CA MET A 153 -7.35 -10.11 -0.64
C MET A 153 -8.20 -11.37 -0.40
N LEU A 154 -9.11 -11.69 -1.32
CA LEU A 154 -9.89 -12.93 -1.25
C LEU A 154 -9.00 -14.18 -1.35
N ALA A 155 -8.02 -14.18 -2.25
CA ALA A 155 -7.08 -15.29 -2.38
C ALA A 155 -6.18 -15.44 -1.15
N LEU A 156 -5.72 -14.32 -0.56
CA LEU A 156 -4.94 -14.34 0.69
C LEU A 156 -5.76 -14.87 1.87
N ALA A 157 -7.01 -14.45 2.00
CA ALA A 157 -7.93 -14.94 3.04
C ALA A 157 -8.17 -16.44 2.89
N GLY A 158 -8.51 -16.92 1.69
CA GLY A 158 -8.73 -18.33 1.43
C GLY A 158 -7.50 -19.20 1.72
N GLU A 159 -6.28 -18.72 1.40
CA GLU A 159 -5.05 -19.46 1.75
C GLU A 159 -4.76 -19.46 3.26
N ALA A 160 -5.04 -18.35 3.96
CA ALA A 160 -4.89 -18.29 5.40
C ALA A 160 -5.84 -19.27 6.09
N GLU A 161 -7.13 -19.29 5.70
CA GLU A 161 -8.13 -20.23 6.21
C GLU A 161 -7.78 -21.69 5.90
N ALA A 162 -7.34 -21.99 4.67
CA ALA A 162 -6.90 -23.30 4.27
C ALA A 162 -5.68 -23.80 5.09
N ALA A 163 -4.86 -22.88 5.59
CA ALA A 163 -3.75 -23.16 6.49
C ALA A 163 -4.14 -23.16 7.99
N GLY A 164 -5.43 -22.99 8.31
CA GLY A 164 -5.97 -23.09 9.67
C GLY A 164 -6.17 -21.76 10.40
N ALA A 165 -5.95 -20.60 9.75
CA ALA A 165 -6.25 -19.32 10.36
C ALA A 165 -7.76 -19.13 10.61
N GLN A 166 -8.10 -18.53 11.75
CA GLN A 166 -9.47 -18.12 12.07
C GLN A 166 -9.64 -16.65 11.67
N LEU A 167 -10.46 -16.35 10.66
CA LEU A 167 -10.74 -15.00 10.20
C LEU A 167 -12.09 -14.53 10.72
N VAL A 168 -12.09 -13.56 11.63
CA VAL A 168 -13.29 -13.13 12.37
C VAL A 168 -13.67 -11.71 11.98
N LEU A 169 -14.80 -11.57 11.30
CA LEU A 169 -15.37 -10.27 10.88
C LEU A 169 -16.19 -9.64 12.01
N GLN A 170 -16.54 -8.37 11.85
CA GLN A 170 -17.36 -7.59 12.79
C GLN A 170 -16.81 -7.64 14.22
N THR A 171 -15.48 -7.72 14.34
CA THR A 171 -14.77 -7.81 15.61
C THR A 171 -13.75 -6.69 15.69
N ALA A 172 -14.13 -5.64 16.43
CA ALA A 172 -13.33 -4.43 16.60
C ALA A 172 -12.52 -4.49 17.88
N VAL A 173 -11.21 -4.36 17.77
CA VAL A 173 -10.31 -4.14 18.92
C VAL A 173 -10.16 -2.63 19.10
N THR A 174 -10.45 -2.14 20.32
CA THR A 174 -10.42 -0.72 20.65
C THR A 174 -9.38 -0.35 21.69
N ARG A 175 -8.79 -1.35 22.37
CA ARG A 175 -7.76 -1.15 23.38
C ARG A 175 -6.79 -2.32 23.44
N LEU A 176 -5.53 -2.00 23.75
CA LEU A 176 -4.48 -2.96 24.07
C LEU A 176 -3.91 -2.70 25.46
N ALA A 177 -3.57 -3.79 26.15
CA ALA A 177 -2.78 -3.72 27.39
C ALA A 177 -1.72 -4.81 27.40
N LEU A 178 -0.53 -4.49 27.92
CA LEU A 178 0.54 -5.46 28.08
C LEU A 178 0.46 -6.09 29.47
N GLU A 179 0.52 -7.41 29.49
CA GLU A 179 0.72 -8.20 30.70
C GLU A 179 2.03 -8.97 30.62
N LYS A 180 2.50 -9.52 31.73
CA LYS A 180 3.79 -10.27 31.77
C LYS A 180 3.81 -11.45 30.82
N ASP A 181 2.66 -12.06 30.58
CA ASP A 181 2.49 -13.31 29.83
C ASP A 181 1.62 -13.17 28.56
N GLY A 182 1.38 -11.95 28.10
CA GLY A 182 0.64 -11.72 26.85
C GLY A 182 0.14 -10.31 26.64
N VAL A 183 -0.59 -10.13 25.57
CA VAL A 183 -1.29 -8.91 25.18
C VAL A 183 -2.77 -9.12 25.43
N VAL A 184 -3.39 -8.24 26.20
CA VAL A 184 -4.84 -8.22 26.38
C VAL A 184 -5.46 -7.28 25.35
N LEU A 185 -6.45 -7.79 24.61
CA LEU A 185 -7.22 -7.07 23.61
C LEU A 185 -8.64 -6.87 24.15
N GLU A 186 -9.11 -5.65 24.17
CA GLU A 186 -10.48 -5.30 24.53
C GLU A 186 -11.20 -4.67 23.33
N GLY A 187 -12.50 -4.94 23.22
CA GLY A 187 -13.29 -4.43 22.12
C GLY A 187 -14.70 -5.00 22.08
N SER A 188 -15.19 -5.26 20.86
CA SER A 188 -16.50 -5.87 20.65
C SER A 188 -16.49 -6.84 19.47
N SER A 189 -17.28 -7.92 19.58
CA SER A 189 -17.54 -8.87 18.50
C SER A 189 -19.05 -8.97 18.28
N VAL A 190 -19.50 -8.66 17.05
CA VAL A 190 -20.94 -8.62 16.68
C VAL A 190 -21.76 -7.81 17.71
N GLY A 191 -21.20 -6.70 18.20
CA GLY A 191 -21.83 -5.82 19.18
C GLY A 191 -21.73 -6.25 20.64
N ALA A 192 -21.26 -7.47 20.95
CA ALA A 192 -21.03 -7.94 22.31
C ALA A 192 -19.61 -7.56 22.79
N PRO A 193 -19.40 -7.26 24.07
CA PRO A 193 -18.07 -7.01 24.62
C PRO A 193 -17.12 -8.20 24.38
N LEU A 194 -15.90 -7.89 23.99
CA LEU A 194 -14.83 -8.87 23.78
C LEU A 194 -13.65 -8.54 24.72
N THR A 195 -13.14 -9.56 25.39
CA THR A 195 -11.82 -9.54 26.03
C THR A 195 -11.09 -10.82 25.66
N LEU A 196 -9.96 -10.69 25.00
CA LEU A 196 -9.13 -11.78 24.53
C LEU A 196 -7.70 -11.58 24.99
N LYS A 197 -6.99 -12.65 25.32
CA LYS A 197 -5.56 -12.61 25.61
C LYS A 197 -4.80 -13.35 24.55
N ALA A 198 -3.77 -12.74 23.99
CA ALA A 198 -2.89 -13.35 23.01
C ALA A 198 -1.45 -13.41 23.53
N ARG A 199 -0.74 -14.48 23.25
CA ARG A 199 0.69 -14.55 23.51
C ARG A 199 1.45 -13.57 22.59
N ARG A 200 1.01 -13.47 21.35
CA ARG A 200 1.57 -12.58 20.32
C ARG A 200 0.46 -11.78 19.64
N CYS A 201 0.73 -10.53 19.35
CA CYS A 201 -0.23 -9.67 18.68
C CYS A 201 0.45 -8.87 17.56
N LEU A 202 -0.15 -8.88 16.38
CA LEU A 202 0.20 -8.03 15.26
C LEU A 202 -0.86 -6.95 15.07
N ASN A 203 -0.49 -5.68 15.26
CA ASN A 203 -1.34 -4.55 14.98
C ASN A 203 -1.12 -4.08 13.53
N ALA A 204 -2.02 -4.48 12.62
CA ALA A 204 -2.09 -4.12 11.21
C ALA A 204 -3.39 -3.35 10.89
N ALA A 205 -3.95 -2.64 11.86
CA ALA A 205 -5.25 -1.97 11.81
C ALA A 205 -5.29 -0.67 10.98
N GLY A 206 -4.33 -0.40 10.12
CA GLY A 206 -4.31 0.78 9.26
C GLY A 206 -4.33 2.08 10.05
N PHE A 207 -5.38 2.91 9.91
CA PHE A 207 -5.52 4.14 10.71
C PHE A 207 -5.70 3.83 12.19
N GLY A 208 -6.45 2.82 12.55
CA GLY A 208 -6.65 2.38 13.94
C GLY A 208 -5.38 1.92 14.63
N ALA A 209 -4.37 1.52 13.88
CA ALA A 209 -3.11 1.05 14.43
C ALA A 209 -2.41 2.08 15.33
N PHE A 210 -2.56 3.36 15.02
CA PHE A 210 -1.95 4.44 15.82
C PHE A 210 -2.63 4.63 17.19
N ALA A 211 -3.96 4.52 17.25
CA ALA A 211 -4.67 4.57 18.51
C ALA A 211 -4.27 3.40 19.42
N LEU A 212 -4.29 2.19 18.88
CA LEU A 212 -3.88 0.99 19.61
C LEU A 212 -2.41 1.02 20.05
N ALA A 213 -1.53 1.64 19.26
CA ALA A 213 -0.13 1.78 19.64
C ALA A 213 0.06 2.74 20.84
N ARG A 214 -0.74 3.82 20.93
CA ARG A 214 -0.68 4.76 22.06
C ARG A 214 -1.10 4.16 23.40
N ASP A 215 -1.86 3.08 23.41
CA ASP A 215 -2.21 2.40 24.65
C ASP A 215 -0.99 1.84 25.40
N VAL A 216 0.10 1.56 24.66
CA VAL A 216 1.26 0.81 25.15
C VAL A 216 2.62 1.41 24.78
N LEU A 217 2.64 2.47 23.99
CA LEU A 217 3.83 3.19 23.53
C LEU A 217 3.66 4.69 23.72
N ASP A 218 4.68 5.33 24.28
CA ASP A 218 4.77 6.78 24.34
C ASP A 218 5.24 7.39 23.01
N GLY A 219 4.87 8.64 22.75
CA GLY A 219 5.37 9.43 21.63
C GLY A 219 4.87 8.99 20.25
N VAL A 220 3.82 8.18 20.17
CA VAL A 220 3.20 7.79 18.89
C VAL A 220 2.36 8.95 18.36
N GLU A 221 2.90 9.64 17.37
CA GLU A 221 2.21 10.69 16.62
C GLU A 221 1.41 10.11 15.44
N GLY A 222 0.45 10.90 14.93
CA GLY A 222 -0.40 10.51 13.80
C GLY A 222 -1.60 9.64 14.21
N PRO A 223 -2.34 9.04 13.27
CA PRO A 223 -2.07 9.16 11.83
C PRO A 223 -2.33 10.57 11.33
N PHE A 224 -1.54 10.99 10.34
CA PHE A 224 -1.86 12.16 9.54
C PHE A 224 -2.55 11.68 8.25
N TYR A 225 -3.64 12.33 7.88
CA TYR A 225 -4.49 11.88 6.78
C TYR A 225 -4.17 12.64 5.50
N ALA A 226 -3.60 11.96 4.50
CA ALA A 226 -3.35 12.54 3.19
C ALA A 226 -4.30 11.93 2.16
N ALA A 227 -5.34 12.68 1.78
CA ALA A 227 -6.28 12.28 0.74
C ALA A 227 -5.63 12.31 -0.64
N GLY A 228 -6.07 11.40 -1.50
CA GLY A 228 -5.74 11.37 -2.91
C GLY A 228 -7.00 11.17 -3.72
N HIS A 229 -7.33 12.15 -4.55
CA HIS A 229 -8.51 12.10 -5.41
C HIS A 229 -8.17 11.42 -6.74
N TYR A 230 -9.13 10.68 -7.26
CA TYR A 230 -9.00 10.03 -8.56
C TYR A 230 -10.17 10.43 -9.45
N PHE A 231 -9.85 10.74 -10.71
CA PHE A 231 -10.82 10.91 -11.78
C PHE A 231 -10.75 9.74 -12.74
N SER A 232 -11.91 9.20 -13.12
CA SER A 232 -12.03 8.33 -14.29
C SER A 232 -12.05 9.16 -15.55
N TYR A 233 -11.57 8.60 -16.66
CA TYR A 233 -11.56 9.28 -17.94
C TYR A 233 -12.36 8.49 -18.98
N GLY A 234 -13.42 9.10 -19.52
CA GLY A 234 -14.31 8.50 -20.51
C GLY A 234 -13.75 8.52 -21.94
N GLY A 235 -12.47 8.88 -22.12
CA GLY A 235 -11.78 8.87 -23.40
C GLY A 235 -10.82 7.69 -23.55
N LYS A 236 -10.18 7.63 -24.72
CA LYS A 236 -9.12 6.64 -24.96
C LYS A 236 -7.90 6.97 -24.07
N ALA A 237 -7.35 5.96 -23.42
CA ALA A 237 -6.12 6.11 -22.66
C ALA A 237 -4.97 6.62 -23.56
N PRO A 238 -4.15 7.60 -23.10
CA PRO A 238 -3.10 8.18 -23.92
C PRO A 238 -1.89 7.26 -24.14
N ALA A 239 -1.77 6.20 -23.33
CA ALA A 239 -0.70 5.22 -23.41
C ALA A 239 -1.22 3.82 -23.02
N PRO A 240 -0.59 2.75 -23.49
CA PRO A 240 -0.93 1.38 -23.10
C PRO A 240 -0.30 0.95 -21.76
N CYS A 241 0.35 1.85 -21.07
CA CYS A 241 1.07 1.65 -19.81
C CYS A 241 0.77 2.78 -18.83
N LEU A 242 1.25 2.66 -17.59
CA LEU A 242 1.16 3.73 -16.61
C LEU A 242 2.06 4.90 -17.00
N VAL A 243 1.64 6.13 -16.68
CA VAL A 243 2.43 7.34 -16.94
C VAL A 243 2.47 8.21 -15.71
N TYR A 244 3.68 8.48 -15.25
CA TYR A 244 3.95 9.35 -14.10
C TYR A 244 4.78 10.53 -14.60
N PRO A 245 4.31 11.77 -14.51
CA PRO A 245 5.18 12.90 -14.68
C PRO A 245 6.26 12.88 -13.60
N LEU A 246 7.42 13.49 -13.86
CA LEU A 246 8.41 13.69 -12.80
C LEU A 246 7.76 14.40 -11.60
N PRO A 247 8.18 14.06 -10.37
CA PRO A 247 7.66 14.73 -9.19
C PRO A 247 7.89 16.25 -9.27
N GLU A 248 6.81 17.01 -9.08
CA GLU A 248 6.92 18.44 -8.90
C GLU A 248 7.20 18.78 -7.43
N PRO A 249 7.78 19.96 -7.12
CA PRO A 249 7.94 20.41 -5.75
C PRO A 249 6.58 20.39 -5.01
N GLY A 250 6.49 19.52 -3.97
CA GLY A 250 5.27 19.34 -3.16
C GLY A 250 4.34 18.21 -3.55
N GLY A 251 4.62 17.44 -4.62
CA GLY A 251 3.78 16.29 -5.00
C GLY A 251 4.41 15.35 -6.02
N LEU A 252 3.76 14.20 -6.24
CA LEU A 252 4.14 13.22 -7.27
C LEU A 252 3.56 13.56 -8.66
N GLY A 253 2.86 14.67 -8.80
CA GLY A 253 2.06 14.98 -9.99
C GLY A 253 0.82 14.09 -10.12
N ILE A 254 -0.01 14.35 -11.12
CA ILE A 254 -1.20 13.54 -11.41
C ILE A 254 -0.81 12.39 -12.34
N HIS A 255 -0.89 11.17 -11.86
CA HIS A 255 -0.51 9.96 -12.59
C HIS A 255 -1.63 9.50 -13.53
N LEU A 256 -1.27 8.84 -14.64
CA LEU A 256 -2.17 7.96 -15.36
C LEU A 256 -1.98 6.53 -14.83
N THR A 257 -3.07 5.90 -14.41
CA THR A 257 -3.16 4.47 -14.18
C THR A 257 -4.23 3.86 -15.11
N LEU A 258 -4.13 2.58 -15.34
CA LEU A 258 -5.12 1.81 -16.09
C LEU A 258 -5.70 0.74 -15.16
N ASP A 259 -6.99 0.45 -15.29
CA ASP A 259 -7.56 -0.75 -14.69
C ASP A 259 -7.34 -1.98 -15.59
N LEU A 260 -7.76 -3.15 -15.13
CA LEU A 260 -7.62 -4.40 -15.89
C LEU A 260 -8.44 -4.40 -17.19
N GLY A 261 -9.47 -3.57 -17.29
CA GLY A 261 -10.26 -3.34 -18.51
C GLY A 261 -9.59 -2.35 -19.47
N GLY A 262 -8.50 -1.70 -19.06
CA GLY A 262 -7.79 -0.69 -19.86
C GLY A 262 -8.39 0.72 -19.75
N GLN A 263 -9.32 0.96 -18.83
CA GLN A 263 -9.88 2.28 -18.59
C GLN A 263 -8.87 3.17 -17.85
N ALA A 264 -8.71 4.40 -18.33
CA ALA A 264 -7.80 5.37 -17.74
C ALA A 264 -8.38 6.00 -16.47
N ARG A 265 -7.53 6.10 -15.43
CA ARG A 265 -7.75 6.89 -14.21
C ARG A 265 -6.61 7.85 -14.02
N PHE A 266 -6.91 9.05 -13.58
CA PHE A 266 -5.94 10.08 -13.26
C PHE A 266 -5.96 10.39 -11.77
N GLY A 267 -4.79 10.43 -11.17
CA GLY A 267 -4.60 10.63 -9.74
C GLY A 267 -3.49 9.75 -9.17
N PRO A 268 -3.23 9.87 -7.88
CA PRO A 268 -3.87 10.82 -6.97
C PRO A 268 -3.14 12.17 -6.92
N ASP A 269 -3.84 13.17 -6.39
CA ASP A 269 -3.24 14.37 -5.80
C ASP A 269 -2.84 14.13 -4.34
N VAL A 270 -2.53 15.22 -3.62
CA VAL A 270 -2.30 15.21 -2.17
C VAL A 270 -3.07 16.34 -1.52
N ALA A 271 -4.09 15.98 -0.74
CA ALA A 271 -4.86 16.92 0.07
C ALA A 271 -4.88 16.46 1.53
N TRP A 272 -4.34 17.28 2.44
CA TRP A 272 -4.29 16.96 3.85
C TRP A 272 -5.68 17.11 4.49
N ARG A 273 -6.01 16.22 5.45
CA ARG A 273 -7.25 16.19 6.19
C ARG A 273 -6.97 16.15 7.70
N GLU A 274 -7.91 16.63 8.49
CA GLU A 274 -7.84 16.58 9.96
C GLU A 274 -8.34 15.24 10.53
N SER A 275 -9.12 14.51 9.74
CA SER A 275 -9.73 13.24 10.13
C SER A 275 -9.83 12.28 8.94
N GLU A 276 -10.35 11.09 9.18
CA GLU A 276 -10.68 10.09 8.15
C GLU A 276 -11.91 10.55 7.35
N ASP A 277 -11.67 11.46 6.40
CA ASP A 277 -12.70 12.06 5.54
C ASP A 277 -12.44 11.74 4.07
N TYR A 278 -13.40 11.06 3.45
CA TYR A 278 -13.39 10.65 2.05
C TYR A 278 -14.20 11.58 1.13
N ALA A 279 -14.51 12.80 1.56
CA ALA A 279 -15.19 13.78 0.71
C ALA A 279 -14.35 14.11 -0.52
N PHE A 280 -15.01 14.11 -1.69
CA PHE A 280 -14.36 14.47 -2.94
C PHE A 280 -14.32 16.01 -3.06
N THR A 281 -13.15 16.60 -2.96
CA THR A 281 -12.96 18.05 -2.95
C THR A 281 -12.02 18.57 -4.05
N ALA A 282 -11.49 17.67 -4.91
CA ALA A 282 -10.57 18.08 -5.97
C ALA A 282 -11.30 18.87 -7.06
N ASP A 283 -10.61 19.91 -7.55
CA ASP A 283 -11.06 20.70 -8.69
C ASP A 283 -10.68 20.03 -10.01
N ARG A 284 -11.70 19.79 -10.88
CA ARG A 284 -11.52 19.18 -12.20
C ARG A 284 -10.60 19.99 -13.09
N ALA A 285 -10.68 21.32 -13.04
CA ALA A 285 -9.86 22.18 -13.89
C ALA A 285 -8.38 22.11 -13.50
N CYS A 286 -8.07 22.07 -12.20
CA CYS A 286 -6.71 21.87 -11.72
C CYS A 286 -6.14 20.51 -12.16
N PHE A 287 -6.94 19.45 -12.05
CA PHE A 287 -6.54 18.12 -12.55
C PHE A 287 -6.31 18.14 -14.06
N ALA A 288 -7.24 18.71 -14.84
CA ALA A 288 -7.10 18.81 -16.28
C ALA A 288 -5.83 19.54 -16.70
N ALA A 289 -5.52 20.68 -16.08
CA ALA A 289 -4.30 21.45 -16.36
C ALA A 289 -3.04 20.63 -16.08
N ALA A 290 -2.98 19.93 -14.94
CA ALA A 290 -1.86 19.07 -14.60
C ALA A 290 -1.69 17.89 -15.59
N ILE A 291 -2.78 17.25 -16.00
CA ILE A 291 -2.74 16.15 -16.96
C ILE A 291 -2.36 16.66 -18.37
N GLN A 292 -2.88 17.80 -18.79
CA GLN A 292 -2.58 18.40 -20.11
C GLN A 292 -1.10 18.77 -20.26
N SER A 293 -0.35 18.94 -19.17
CA SER A 293 1.09 19.17 -19.23
C SER A 293 1.84 18.03 -19.94
N TYR A 294 1.39 16.79 -19.79
CA TYR A 294 1.98 15.60 -20.43
C TYR A 294 1.04 14.90 -21.41
N PHE A 295 -0.27 15.11 -21.33
CA PHE A 295 -1.27 14.63 -22.29
C PHE A 295 -2.11 15.80 -22.84
N PRO A 296 -1.61 16.55 -23.83
CA PRO A 296 -2.28 17.74 -24.39
C PRO A 296 -3.66 17.45 -25.01
N GLY A 297 -3.89 16.21 -25.45
CA GLY A 297 -5.16 15.78 -26.05
C GLY A 297 -6.25 15.41 -25.03
N LEU A 298 -6.05 15.68 -23.73
CA LEU A 298 -7.10 15.47 -22.74
C LEU A 298 -8.30 16.38 -23.00
N ASP A 299 -9.48 15.75 -23.05
CA ASP A 299 -10.77 16.46 -22.99
C ASP A 299 -11.23 16.56 -21.52
N PRO A 300 -11.21 17.75 -20.90
CA PRO A 300 -11.59 17.89 -19.49
C PRO A 300 -13.02 17.48 -19.17
N GLU A 301 -13.94 17.56 -20.13
CA GLU A 301 -15.34 17.21 -19.92
C GLU A 301 -15.56 15.68 -19.76
N ARG A 302 -14.57 14.89 -20.15
CA ARG A 302 -14.55 13.43 -19.96
C ARG A 302 -13.93 12.97 -18.64
N LEU A 303 -13.48 13.90 -17.80
CA LEU A 303 -13.06 13.61 -16.43
C LEU A 303 -14.27 13.57 -15.49
N SER A 304 -14.47 12.47 -14.81
CA SER A 304 -15.53 12.30 -13.81
C SER A 304 -14.93 11.91 -12.47
N PRO A 305 -15.36 12.51 -11.34
CA PRO A 305 -14.95 12.06 -10.01
C PRO A 305 -15.14 10.56 -9.85
N ALA A 306 -14.14 9.85 -9.34
CA ALA A 306 -14.18 8.41 -9.14
C ALA A 306 -14.22 8.05 -7.65
N TYR A 307 -13.10 8.19 -6.96
CA TYR A 307 -13.01 7.90 -5.53
C TYR A 307 -11.90 8.70 -4.86
N VAL A 308 -11.87 8.63 -3.53
CA VAL A 308 -10.81 9.20 -2.69
C VAL A 308 -10.16 8.07 -1.89
N GLY A 309 -8.84 7.98 -1.96
CA GLY A 309 -8.04 7.16 -1.07
C GLY A 309 -7.40 8.01 0.04
N LEU A 310 -7.24 7.45 1.23
CA LEU A 310 -6.50 8.09 2.32
C LEU A 310 -5.22 7.32 2.64
N ARG A 311 -4.13 8.06 2.82
CA ARG A 311 -2.83 7.51 3.20
C ARG A 311 -2.59 7.74 4.69
N PRO A 312 -2.30 6.68 5.49
CA PRO A 312 -2.00 6.79 6.92
C PRO A 312 -0.57 7.28 7.11
N LYS A 313 -0.34 8.58 6.98
CA LYS A 313 0.99 9.17 7.13
C LYS A 313 1.46 9.15 8.59
N ARG A 314 2.76 8.87 8.80
CA ARG A 314 3.43 8.97 10.12
C ARG A 314 3.90 10.37 10.42
N VAL A 315 4.02 11.21 9.42
CA VAL A 315 4.41 12.62 9.53
C VAL A 315 3.43 13.50 8.78
N GLY A 316 3.18 14.68 9.30
CA GLY A 316 2.33 15.69 8.68
C GLY A 316 2.98 16.36 7.45
N PRO A 317 2.37 17.43 6.92
CA PRO A 317 2.92 18.18 5.81
C PRO A 317 4.24 18.87 6.19
N GLY A 318 5.16 18.94 5.21
CA GLY A 318 6.45 19.63 5.33
C GLY A 318 7.66 18.72 5.46
N PRO A 319 7.79 17.85 6.48
CA PRO A 319 8.92 16.93 6.58
C PRO A 319 8.96 15.92 5.44
N PRO A 320 10.15 15.34 5.14
CA PRO A 320 10.24 14.21 4.22
C PRO A 320 9.32 13.05 4.64
N ALA A 321 8.82 12.31 3.66
CA ALA A 321 7.96 11.16 3.93
C ALA A 321 8.68 10.12 4.80
N ALA A 322 8.00 9.68 5.87
CA ALA A 322 8.53 8.65 6.76
C ALA A 322 8.51 7.26 6.07
N ASP A 323 9.42 6.40 6.51
CA ASP A 323 9.39 4.99 6.17
C ASP A 323 8.23 4.25 6.88
N PHE A 324 7.99 2.99 6.55
CA PHE A 324 7.09 2.12 7.29
C PHE A 324 7.50 2.01 8.76
N GLY A 325 6.53 2.10 9.66
CA GLY A 325 6.74 1.89 11.08
C GLY A 325 6.73 0.40 11.41
N TRP A 326 7.81 -0.06 12.01
CA TRP A 326 7.96 -1.40 12.56
C TRP A 326 8.38 -1.26 14.02
N GLN A 327 7.45 -1.46 14.96
CA GLN A 327 7.71 -1.29 16.39
C GLN A 327 7.31 -2.55 17.13
N ALA A 328 8.31 -3.29 17.60
CA ALA A 328 8.15 -4.55 18.31
C ALA A 328 8.43 -4.36 19.80
N GLN A 329 7.57 -4.92 20.65
CA GLN A 329 7.75 -5.03 22.09
C GLN A 329 7.79 -6.50 22.46
N LEU A 330 8.92 -6.96 22.96
CA LEU A 330 9.10 -8.32 23.46
C LEU A 330 8.61 -8.40 24.91
N LEU A 331 7.89 -9.46 25.24
CA LEU A 331 7.40 -9.75 26.58
C LEU A 331 8.30 -10.75 27.30
N GLU A 332 8.26 -10.79 28.64
CA GLU A 332 9.12 -11.63 29.47
C GLU A 332 9.01 -13.14 29.17
N ASN A 333 7.86 -13.59 28.69
CA ASN A 333 7.59 -14.99 28.36
C ASN A 333 7.90 -15.38 26.89
N GLY A 334 8.61 -14.53 26.14
CA GLY A 334 8.82 -14.68 24.70
C GLY A 334 7.62 -14.35 23.83
N GLY A 335 6.59 -13.70 24.39
CA GLY A 335 5.51 -13.08 23.62
C GLY A 335 5.97 -11.81 22.91
N CYS A 336 5.18 -11.31 21.97
CA CYS A 336 5.52 -10.12 21.22
C CYS A 336 4.26 -9.33 20.84
N LEU A 337 4.36 -8.00 20.93
CA LEU A 337 3.42 -7.08 20.30
C LEU A 337 4.17 -6.30 19.21
N LEU A 338 3.73 -6.45 17.97
CA LEU A 338 4.29 -5.75 16.81
C LEU A 338 3.27 -4.78 16.23
N HIS A 339 3.63 -3.52 16.11
CA HIS A 339 2.85 -2.50 15.44
C HIS A 339 3.41 -2.20 14.05
N LEU A 340 2.54 -2.28 13.03
CA LEU A 340 2.81 -1.82 11.67
C LEU A 340 2.13 -0.46 11.48
N LEU A 341 2.90 0.63 11.52
CA LEU A 341 2.39 1.99 11.48
C LEU A 341 2.69 2.66 10.13
N GLY A 342 1.70 3.35 9.59
CA GLY A 342 1.89 4.13 8.36
C GLY A 342 2.21 3.28 7.14
N ILE A 343 1.58 2.11 7.02
CA ILE A 343 1.72 1.27 5.83
C ILE A 343 0.84 1.85 4.71
N GLU A 344 1.37 2.89 4.09
CA GLU A 344 0.85 3.54 2.89
C GLU A 344 1.44 2.93 1.60
N SER A 345 1.46 3.66 0.46
CA SER A 345 2.21 3.20 -0.72
C SER A 345 3.72 3.06 -0.37
N PRO A 346 4.31 1.89 -0.70
CA PRO A 346 3.86 0.79 -1.55
C PRO A 346 3.24 -0.41 -0.79
N GLY A 347 2.45 -0.21 0.25
CA GLY A 347 1.95 -1.26 1.15
C GLY A 347 1.26 -2.43 0.45
N LEU A 348 0.47 -2.17 -0.61
CA LEU A 348 -0.17 -3.23 -1.41
C LEU A 348 0.91 -4.13 -2.06
N THR A 349 1.88 -3.54 -2.73
CA THR A 349 2.99 -4.30 -3.35
C THR A 349 3.83 -5.04 -2.31
N SER A 350 4.04 -4.43 -1.16
CA SER A 350 4.89 -4.94 -0.08
C SER A 350 4.21 -5.99 0.81
N ALA A 351 2.90 -6.21 0.68
CA ALA A 351 2.11 -6.97 1.64
C ALA A 351 2.63 -8.39 1.87
N LEU A 352 2.94 -9.13 0.79
CA LEU A 352 3.47 -10.49 0.90
C LEU A 352 4.86 -10.53 1.54
N ALA A 353 5.74 -9.60 1.21
CA ALA A 353 7.06 -9.48 1.84
C ALA A 353 6.97 -9.06 3.32
N LEU A 354 5.97 -8.24 3.68
CA LEU A 354 5.66 -7.96 5.08
C LEU A 354 5.25 -9.24 5.82
N GLY A 355 4.42 -10.09 5.19
CA GLY A 355 4.03 -11.38 5.74
C GLY A 355 5.24 -12.29 5.99
N GLU A 356 6.15 -12.44 5.00
CA GLU A 356 7.41 -13.19 5.16
C GLU A 356 8.24 -12.64 6.33
N ARG A 357 8.40 -11.32 6.40
CA ARG A 357 9.19 -10.67 7.45
C ARG A 357 8.57 -10.85 8.85
N VAL A 358 7.25 -10.77 8.97
CA VAL A 358 6.54 -11.02 10.24
C VAL A 358 6.70 -12.46 10.66
N ALA A 359 6.56 -13.43 9.75
CA ALA A 359 6.74 -14.83 10.05
C ALA A 359 8.18 -15.15 10.52
N ALA A 360 9.19 -14.59 9.86
CA ALA A 360 10.59 -14.73 10.29
C ALA A 360 10.81 -14.13 11.70
N HIS A 361 10.29 -12.92 11.97
CA HIS A 361 10.38 -12.28 13.28
C HIS A 361 9.73 -13.11 14.40
N TRP A 362 8.60 -13.77 14.13
CA TRP A 362 7.94 -14.67 15.07
C TRP A 362 8.76 -15.92 15.36
N GLN A 363 9.47 -16.45 14.37
CA GLN A 363 10.36 -17.61 14.55
C GLN A 363 11.61 -17.27 15.36
N GLU A 364 12.23 -16.10 15.12
CA GLU A 364 13.37 -15.60 15.88
C GLU A 364 13.03 -15.38 17.37
N ALA A 365 11.82 -14.91 17.67
CA ALA A 365 11.35 -14.73 19.04
C ALA A 365 11.07 -16.07 19.77
N LEU A 366 11.07 -17.20 19.06
CA LEU A 366 10.88 -18.56 19.61
C LEU A 366 12.22 -19.29 19.83
N ALA A 367 13.30 -18.82 19.22
CA ALA A 367 14.64 -19.41 19.33
C ALA A 367 15.41 -18.86 20.52
#